data_80d47d9a71ee0fd28df79d670a37ff0a
#
_entry.id   80d47d9a71ee0fd28df79d670a37ff0a
#
_cell.length_a   1.000
_cell.length_b   1.000
_cell.length_c   1.000
_cell.angle_alpha   90.00
_cell.angle_beta   90.00
_cell.angle_gamma   90.00
#
_symmetry.space_group_name_H-M   'P 1'
#
loop_
_entity.id
_entity.type
_entity.pdbx_description
1 polymer ?
#
loop_
_entity_poly.entity_id
_entity_poly.type
_entity_poly.pdbx_seq_one_letter_code
_entity_poly.pdbx_strand_id
1 'polypeptide(L)'
;MKPDVWESIKARAERVVGRTITELPPEVLAEAQKVPVLFEHECIDDPEILGTYGHFSLNEIGEANGPITLYLLTIKDFCEEEGENFDHEVRLTYLHELGHHLGWDEDDLEARGLG
;
A
#
# COMPACT_ATOMS: atom_id res chain seq x y z
N MET A 1 -20.76 7.25 -2.75
CA MET A 1 -20.57 5.78 -2.65
C MET A 1 -21.36 5.23 -1.49
N LYS A 2 -22.03 4.11 -1.70
CA LYS A 2 -22.75 3.44 -0.62
C LYS A 2 -21.77 2.79 0.35
N PRO A 3 -22.03 2.81 1.66
CA PRO A 3 -21.13 2.20 2.64
C PRO A 3 -20.80 0.73 2.36
N ASP A 4 -21.76 -0.03 1.82
CA ASP A 4 -21.54 -1.44 1.48
C ASP A 4 -20.47 -1.64 0.40
N VAL A 5 -20.41 -0.73 -0.57
CA VAL A 5 -19.41 -0.79 -1.64
C VAL A 5 -18.03 -0.50 -1.07
N TRP A 6 -17.92 0.50 -0.22
CA TRP A 6 -16.66 0.84 0.45
C TRP A 6 -16.16 -0.32 1.31
N GLU A 7 -17.04 -0.89 2.14
CA GLU A 7 -16.68 -2.01 3.00
C GLU A 7 -16.22 -3.23 2.20
N SER A 8 -16.87 -3.48 1.06
CA SER A 8 -16.48 -4.58 0.16
C SER A 8 -15.09 -4.36 -0.43
N ILE A 9 -14.81 -3.16 -0.91
CA ILE A 9 -13.51 -2.79 -1.48
C ILE A 9 -12.43 -2.90 -0.42
N LYS A 10 -12.70 -2.38 0.76
CA LYS A 10 -11.76 -2.40 1.89
C LYS A 10 -11.44 -3.84 2.31
N ALA A 11 -12.47 -4.68 2.47
CA ALA A 11 -12.28 -6.08 2.83
C ALA A 11 -11.45 -6.82 1.80
N ARG A 12 -11.67 -6.55 0.52
CA ARG A 12 -10.89 -7.14 -0.56
C ARG A 12 -9.43 -6.72 -0.47
N ALA A 13 -9.17 -5.43 -0.25
CA ALA A 13 -7.81 -4.91 -0.12
C ALA A 13 -7.11 -5.50 1.11
N GLU A 14 -7.81 -5.64 2.23
CA GLU A 14 -7.26 -6.25 3.43
C GLU A 14 -6.81 -7.69 3.16
N ARG A 15 -7.59 -8.46 2.41
CA ARG A 15 -7.22 -9.83 2.05
C ARG A 15 -5.98 -9.86 1.15
N VAL A 16 -5.90 -8.95 0.18
CA VAL A 16 -4.75 -8.87 -0.73
C VAL A 16 -3.48 -8.54 0.05
N VAL A 17 -3.54 -7.53 0.90
CA VAL A 17 -2.39 -7.12 1.72
C VAL A 17 -1.98 -8.26 2.66
N GLY A 18 -2.93 -8.88 3.34
CA GLY A 18 -2.66 -9.99 4.25
C GLY A 18 -1.96 -11.14 3.54
N ARG A 19 -2.45 -11.52 2.36
CA ARG A 19 -1.84 -12.57 1.56
C ARG A 19 -0.44 -12.18 1.10
N THR A 20 -0.27 -10.96 0.66
CA THR A 20 1.03 -10.44 0.22
C THR A 20 2.05 -10.54 1.36
N ILE A 21 1.65 -10.14 2.55
CA ILE A 21 2.54 -10.20 3.73
C ILE A 21 2.97 -11.64 4.01
N THR A 22 2.05 -12.60 3.93
CA THR A 22 2.38 -14.01 4.21
C THR A 22 3.34 -14.62 3.19
N GLU A 23 3.43 -14.05 2.01
CA GLU A 23 4.32 -14.51 0.94
C GLU A 23 5.71 -13.91 1.02
N LEU A 24 5.94 -12.95 1.91
CA LEU A 24 7.22 -12.27 2.03
C LEU A 24 8.30 -13.16 2.65
N PRO A 25 9.58 -12.97 2.24
CA PRO A 25 10.68 -13.64 2.92
C PRO A 25 10.68 -13.31 4.42
N PRO A 26 11.18 -14.20 5.29
CA PRO A 26 11.10 -13.98 6.75
C PRO A 26 11.63 -12.65 7.25
N GLU A 27 12.72 -12.16 6.66
CA GLU A 27 13.33 -10.89 7.05
C GLU A 27 12.42 -9.71 6.72
N VAL A 28 11.81 -9.75 5.54
CA VAL A 28 10.90 -8.71 5.08
C VAL A 28 9.58 -8.80 5.84
N LEU A 29 9.10 -10.02 6.08
CA LEU A 29 7.89 -10.26 6.87
C LEU A 29 7.99 -9.62 8.25
N ALA A 30 9.12 -9.80 8.93
CA ALA A 30 9.32 -9.22 10.26
C ALA A 30 9.22 -7.69 10.23
N GLU A 31 9.75 -7.05 9.18
CA GLU A 31 9.65 -5.61 9.02
C GLU A 31 8.23 -5.17 8.65
N ALA A 32 7.57 -5.90 7.76
CA ALA A 32 6.20 -5.59 7.36
C ALA A 32 5.24 -5.61 8.55
N GLN A 33 5.43 -6.53 9.48
CA GLN A 33 4.58 -6.63 10.67
C GLN A 33 4.69 -5.43 11.59
N LYS A 34 5.75 -4.64 11.49
CA LYS A 34 5.93 -3.43 12.27
C LYS A 34 5.24 -2.21 11.68
N VAL A 35 4.78 -2.31 10.43
CA VAL A 35 4.24 -1.18 9.68
C VAL A 35 2.73 -1.33 9.53
N PRO A 36 1.93 -0.50 10.21
CA PRO A 36 0.48 -0.57 10.06
C PRO A 36 0.06 -0.13 8.66
N VAL A 37 -1.04 -0.70 8.19
CA VAL A 37 -1.62 -0.38 6.89
C VAL A 37 -2.99 0.25 7.11
N LEU A 38 -3.19 1.41 6.51
CA LEU A 38 -4.45 2.14 6.55
C LEU A 38 -5.08 2.16 5.17
N PHE A 39 -6.40 2.17 5.12
CA PHE A 39 -7.16 2.22 3.87
C PHE A 39 -8.04 3.45 3.88
N GLU A 40 -7.81 4.32 2.90
CA GLU A 40 -8.55 5.57 2.75
C GLU A 40 -9.19 5.66 1.38
N HIS A 41 -10.09 6.62 1.19
CA HIS A 41 -10.76 6.81 -0.11
C HIS A 41 -9.79 7.37 -1.14
N GLU A 42 -9.26 8.56 -0.87
CA GLU A 42 -8.29 9.24 -1.74
C GLU A 42 -7.41 10.15 -0.90
N CYS A 43 -6.28 10.52 -1.46
CA CYS A 43 -5.38 11.47 -0.81
C CYS A 43 -5.93 12.90 -1.03
N ILE A 44 -6.17 13.61 0.06
CA ILE A 44 -6.73 14.96 0.00
C ILE A 44 -5.79 15.92 -0.72
N ASP A 45 -4.50 15.77 -0.48
CA ASP A 45 -3.49 16.66 -1.05
C ASP A 45 -3.22 16.41 -2.52
N ASP A 46 -3.39 15.16 -2.97
CA ASP A 46 -3.16 14.79 -4.36
C ASP A 46 -4.02 13.56 -4.71
N PRO A 47 -5.14 13.75 -5.42
CA PRO A 47 -6.05 12.64 -5.73
C PRO A 47 -5.50 11.62 -6.74
N GLU A 48 -4.31 11.83 -7.28
CA GLU A 48 -3.68 10.87 -8.18
C GLU A 48 -2.75 9.90 -7.46
N ILE A 49 -2.45 10.14 -6.19
CA ILE A 49 -1.57 9.27 -5.41
C ILE A 49 -2.29 7.98 -5.02
N LEU A 50 -1.68 6.84 -5.33
CA LEU A 50 -2.25 5.52 -5.03
C LEU A 50 -1.95 5.07 -3.60
N GLY A 51 -0.83 5.47 -3.05
CA GLY A 51 -0.44 5.12 -1.69
C GLY A 51 0.66 6.03 -1.16
N THR A 52 0.84 6.03 0.16
CA THR A 52 1.91 6.78 0.82
C THR A 52 2.52 5.96 1.94
N TYR A 53 3.75 6.34 2.31
CA TYR A 53 4.42 5.78 3.47
C TYR A 53 4.81 6.91 4.41
N GLY A 54 4.49 6.75 5.69
CA GLY A 54 4.85 7.70 6.72
C GLY A 54 3.77 8.74 7.00
N HIS A 55 4.00 9.52 8.04
CA HIS A 55 3.14 10.64 8.41
C HIS A 55 3.80 11.94 7.99
N PHE A 56 2.98 12.88 7.53
CA PHE A 56 3.45 14.26 7.32
C PHE A 56 3.50 15.03 8.63
N SER A 57 3.88 14.42 9.72
CA SER A 57 4.04 15.14 10.97
C SER A 57 5.47 15.65 11.05
N LEU A 58 5.60 16.97 11.02
CA LEU A 58 6.88 17.64 11.14
C LEU A 58 7.53 17.46 12.53
N ASN A 59 6.78 16.86 13.46
CA ASN A 59 7.23 16.72 14.83
C ASN A 59 7.81 15.33 15.13
N GLU A 60 7.73 14.42 14.21
CA GLU A 60 8.28 13.09 14.41
C GLU A 60 9.66 13.03 13.79
N ILE A 61 10.63 13.29 14.63
CA ILE A 61 12.02 13.27 14.23
C ILE A 61 12.48 11.82 14.16
N GLY A 62 12.66 11.34 12.95
CA GLY A 62 13.58 10.26 12.70
C GLY A 62 13.06 8.85 12.80
N GLU A 63 11.77 8.59 12.97
CA GLU A 63 11.30 7.20 12.95
C GLU A 63 9.96 7.07 12.27
N ALA A 64 10.01 6.97 10.97
CA ALA A 64 8.85 6.64 10.20
C ALA A 64 8.71 5.12 10.16
N ASN A 65 7.91 4.55 11.07
CA ASN A 65 7.50 3.16 10.99
C ASN A 65 6.13 3.06 10.32
N GLY A 66 5.93 3.85 9.32
CA GLY A 66 4.67 3.91 8.63
C GLY A 66 3.78 5.02 9.14
N PRO A 67 2.47 4.95 8.92
CA PRO A 67 1.80 3.82 8.27
C PRO A 67 1.98 3.81 6.76
N ILE A 68 1.64 2.68 6.16
CA ILE A 68 1.39 2.62 4.73
C ILE A 68 -0.09 2.92 4.54
N THR A 69 -0.42 3.91 3.75
CA THR A 69 -1.80 4.25 3.45
C THR A 69 -2.10 3.94 1.99
N LEU A 70 -3.15 3.18 1.74
CA LEU A 70 -3.58 2.83 0.39
C LEU A 70 -4.90 3.56 0.10
N TYR A 71 -4.93 4.28 -1.01
CA TYR A 71 -6.08 5.08 -1.42
C TYR A 71 -6.91 4.27 -2.40
N LEU A 72 -7.85 3.51 -1.87
CA LEU A 72 -8.53 2.44 -2.61
C LEU A 72 -9.41 2.92 -3.75
N LEU A 73 -10.04 4.08 -3.62
CA LEU A 73 -10.84 4.61 -4.72
C LEU A 73 -9.97 5.11 -5.86
N THR A 74 -8.82 5.69 -5.53
CA THR A 74 -7.86 6.12 -6.53
C THR A 74 -7.30 4.91 -7.28
N ILE A 75 -6.98 3.83 -6.53
CA ILE A 75 -6.51 2.58 -7.16
C ILE A 75 -7.59 2.00 -8.06
N LYS A 76 -8.83 1.97 -7.60
CA LYS A 76 -9.96 1.45 -8.38
C LYS A 76 -10.13 2.22 -9.67
N ASP A 77 -10.14 3.55 -9.61
CA ASP A 77 -10.28 4.40 -10.79
C ASP A 77 -9.12 4.22 -11.76
N PHE A 78 -7.91 4.16 -11.24
CA PHE A 78 -6.72 3.88 -12.06
C PHE A 78 -6.86 2.55 -12.81
N CYS A 79 -7.29 1.50 -12.11
CA CYS A 79 -7.46 0.19 -12.73
C CYS A 79 -8.54 0.20 -13.81
N GLU A 80 -9.62 0.92 -13.61
CA GLU A 80 -10.69 1.05 -14.59
C GLU A 80 -10.21 1.80 -15.85
N GLU A 81 -9.42 2.85 -15.66
CA GLU A 81 -8.88 3.63 -16.78
C GLU A 81 -7.82 2.90 -17.57
N GLU A 82 -6.96 2.16 -16.88
CA GLU A 82 -5.79 1.52 -17.51
C GLU A 82 -6.00 0.04 -17.83
N GLY A 83 -7.15 -0.51 -17.49
CA GLY A 83 -7.42 -1.92 -17.72
C GLY A 83 -6.60 -2.86 -16.84
N GLU A 84 -6.25 -2.41 -15.63
CA GLU A 84 -5.45 -3.19 -14.70
C GLU A 84 -6.30 -3.93 -13.68
N ASN A 85 -5.72 -4.97 -13.08
CA ASN A 85 -6.38 -5.76 -12.05
C ASN A 85 -6.27 -5.07 -10.68
N PHE A 86 -7.38 -4.88 -10.00
CA PHE A 86 -7.42 -4.20 -8.70
C PHE A 86 -6.53 -4.89 -7.65
N ASP A 87 -6.65 -6.21 -7.51
CA ASP A 87 -5.88 -6.95 -6.51
C ASP A 87 -4.38 -6.82 -6.78
N HIS A 88 -4.00 -6.90 -8.05
CA HIS A 88 -2.61 -6.75 -8.46
C HIS A 88 -2.07 -5.36 -8.12
N GLU A 89 -2.85 -4.31 -8.40
CA GLU A 89 -2.43 -2.94 -8.09
C GLU A 89 -2.36 -2.65 -6.60
N VAL A 90 -3.27 -3.22 -5.81
CA VAL A 90 -3.20 -3.12 -4.35
C VAL A 90 -1.89 -3.76 -3.86
N ARG A 91 -1.57 -4.93 -4.38
CA ARG A 91 -0.32 -5.62 -4.04
C ARG A 91 0.91 -4.79 -4.42
N LEU A 92 0.96 -4.29 -5.64
CA LEU A 92 2.10 -3.51 -6.12
C LEU A 92 2.25 -2.21 -5.32
N THR A 93 1.15 -1.52 -5.06
CA THR A 93 1.18 -0.28 -4.29
C THR A 93 1.67 -0.52 -2.87
N TYR A 94 1.17 -1.58 -2.24
CA TYR A 94 1.62 -1.96 -0.90
C TYR A 94 3.13 -2.24 -0.89
N LEU A 95 3.61 -3.05 -1.82
CA LEU A 95 5.04 -3.41 -1.89
C LEU A 95 5.92 -2.20 -2.18
N HIS A 96 5.45 -1.28 -3.02
CA HIS A 96 6.17 -0.05 -3.30
C HIS A 96 6.35 0.80 -2.03
N GLU A 97 5.28 0.96 -1.25
CA GLU A 97 5.37 1.73 0.00
C GLU A 97 6.17 1.00 1.08
N LEU A 98 6.05 -0.32 1.15
CA LEU A 98 6.89 -1.12 2.04
C LEU A 98 8.37 -0.97 1.67
N GLY A 99 8.66 -0.89 0.38
CA GLY A 99 9.99 -0.62 -0.12
C GLY A 99 10.57 0.67 0.45
N HIS A 100 9.76 1.72 0.56
CA HIS A 100 10.19 2.97 1.18
C HIS A 100 10.63 2.77 2.63
N HIS A 101 9.88 1.95 3.38
CA HIS A 101 10.25 1.61 4.76
C HIS A 101 11.60 0.90 4.83
N LEU A 102 11.87 0.03 3.86
CA LEU A 102 13.09 -0.76 3.81
C LEU A 102 14.26 -0.01 3.17
N GLY A 103 14.01 1.19 2.64
CA GLY A 103 15.02 1.94 1.90
C GLY A 103 15.31 1.36 0.53
N TRP A 104 14.38 0.61 -0.04
CA TRP A 104 14.52 -0.03 -1.35
C TRP A 104 13.79 0.76 -2.43
N ASP A 105 14.36 0.79 -3.64
CA ASP A 105 13.70 1.32 -4.82
C ASP A 105 13.05 0.17 -5.61
N GLU A 106 12.49 0.50 -6.78
CA GLU A 106 11.82 -0.49 -7.62
C GLU A 106 12.78 -1.57 -8.13
N ASP A 107 14.02 -1.21 -8.43
CA ASP A 107 15.03 -2.17 -8.88
C ASP A 107 15.36 -3.16 -7.76
N ASP A 108 15.44 -2.67 -6.53
CA ASP A 108 15.67 -3.53 -5.37
C ASP A 108 14.53 -4.52 -5.17
N LEU A 109 13.29 -4.07 -5.36
CA LEU A 109 12.11 -4.93 -5.24
C LEU A 109 12.10 -6.00 -6.33
N GLU A 110 12.41 -5.63 -7.57
CA GLU A 110 12.48 -6.59 -8.68
C GLU A 110 13.57 -7.64 -8.46
N ALA A 111 14.73 -7.20 -7.98
CA ALA A 111 15.84 -8.10 -7.71
C ALA A 111 15.50 -9.17 -6.67
N ARG A 112 14.52 -8.87 -5.81
CA ARG A 112 14.05 -9.79 -4.77
C ARG A 112 12.78 -10.54 -5.15
N GLY A 113 12.30 -10.36 -6.37
CA GLY A 113 11.09 -11.01 -6.86
C GLY A 113 9.81 -10.41 -6.29
N LEU A 114 9.85 -9.18 -5.80
CA LEU A 114 8.72 -8.51 -5.17
C LEU A 114 8.12 -7.40 -6.03
N GLY A 115 8.71 -7.15 -7.16
CA GLY A 115 8.23 -6.12 -8.09
C GLY A 115 7.19 -6.59 -9.07
#